data_8bca2a35d4d13a13c7a85034932aacb8
#
_entry.id   8bca2a35d4d13a13c7a85034932aacb8
#
_cell.length_a   1.000
_cell.length_b   1.000
_cell.length_c   1.000
_cell.angle_alpha   90.00
_cell.angle_beta   90.00
_cell.angle_gamma   90.00
#
_symmetry.space_group_name_H-M   'P 1'
#
loop_
_entity.id
_entity.type
_entity.pdbx_description
1 polymer ?
#
loop_
_entity_poly.entity_id
_entity_poly.type
_entity_poly.pdbx_seq_one_letter_code
_entity_poly.pdbx_strand_id
1 'polypeptide(L)'
;NILAAYGAQRRLGKTDKQATAYVQQLFSHVVSQDSSGSNATNTFLSGKGDVLITYESEAINANLQGKNIQYVIPRQTMLIQLPIAVLKDSKNIDAANQFIRFVKSVPSQETLVQYGFRPVNPAVAKEAATVKKFPARPGIFRIDDKYIGGWRNADKVWFATGSGRMVKIEQAVNGPTSG
;
A
#
# COMPACT_ATOMS: atom_id res chain seq x y z
N ASN A 1 -4.19 2.50 -0.12
CA ASN A 1 -5.23 1.65 0.48
C ASN A 1 -6.54 1.67 -0.33
N ILE A 2 -7.03 2.85 -0.79
CA ILE A 2 -8.30 3.04 -1.51
C ILE A 2 -8.36 2.18 -2.79
N LEU A 3 -7.33 2.25 -3.64
CA LEU A 3 -7.26 1.46 -4.87
C LEU A 3 -7.18 -0.04 -4.60
N ALA A 4 -6.61 -0.44 -3.47
CA ALA A 4 -6.60 -1.85 -3.05
C ALA A 4 -8.01 -2.33 -2.69
N ALA A 5 -8.76 -1.54 -1.93
CA ALA A 5 -10.15 -1.85 -1.58
C ALA A 5 -11.06 -1.91 -2.81
N TYR A 6 -10.99 -0.90 -3.68
CA TYR A 6 -11.72 -0.87 -4.93
C TYR A 6 -11.38 -2.06 -5.85
N GLY A 7 -10.07 -2.26 -6.12
CA GLY A 7 -9.60 -3.34 -6.99
C GLY A 7 -9.99 -4.72 -6.47
N ALA A 8 -9.96 -4.94 -5.15
CA ALA A 8 -10.42 -6.16 -4.53
C ALA A 8 -11.90 -6.44 -4.83
N GLN A 9 -12.76 -5.44 -4.69
CA GLN A 9 -14.20 -5.59 -5.00
C GLN A 9 -14.45 -5.88 -6.49
N ARG A 10 -13.72 -5.19 -7.38
CA ARG A 10 -13.81 -5.45 -8.82
C ARG A 10 -13.39 -6.88 -9.18
N ARG A 11 -12.33 -7.38 -8.56
CA ARG A 11 -11.82 -8.75 -8.74
C ARG A 11 -12.75 -9.83 -8.16
N LEU A 12 -13.57 -9.47 -7.18
CA LEU A 12 -14.66 -10.28 -6.64
C LEU A 12 -15.95 -10.21 -7.48
N GLY A 13 -15.89 -9.62 -8.68
CA GLY A 13 -17.02 -9.56 -9.62
C GLY A 13 -18.00 -8.39 -9.40
N LYS A 14 -17.72 -7.48 -8.48
CA LYS A 14 -18.58 -6.31 -8.27
C LYS A 14 -18.45 -5.33 -9.43
N THR A 15 -19.55 -4.66 -9.77
CA THR A 15 -19.57 -3.59 -10.78
C THR A 15 -18.73 -2.39 -10.30
N ASP A 16 -18.41 -1.47 -11.20
CA ASP A 16 -17.72 -0.22 -10.85
C ASP A 16 -18.49 0.57 -9.79
N LYS A 17 -19.81 0.72 -9.95
CA LYS A 17 -20.69 1.41 -9.00
C LYS A 17 -20.67 0.74 -7.61
N GLN A 18 -20.77 -0.59 -7.56
CA GLN A 18 -20.73 -1.35 -6.29
C GLN A 18 -19.38 -1.25 -5.59
N ALA A 19 -18.28 -1.34 -6.35
CA ALA A 19 -16.94 -1.22 -5.78
C ALA A 19 -16.65 0.20 -5.27
N THR A 20 -17.15 1.23 -5.97
CA THR A 20 -17.05 2.63 -5.51
C THR A 20 -17.90 2.86 -4.26
N ALA A 21 -19.13 2.34 -4.22
CA ALA A 21 -19.98 2.42 -3.03
C ALA A 21 -19.36 1.72 -1.80
N TYR A 22 -18.68 0.59 -2.02
CA TYR A 22 -17.93 -0.08 -0.96
C TYR A 22 -16.81 0.81 -0.39
N VAL A 23 -16.05 1.49 -1.25
CA VAL A 23 -15.01 2.43 -0.79
C VAL A 23 -15.63 3.58 -0.01
N GLN A 24 -16.76 4.13 -0.45
CA GLN A 24 -17.48 5.18 0.27
C GLN A 24 -17.94 4.68 1.65
N GLN A 25 -18.51 3.49 1.73
CA GLN A 25 -18.92 2.89 2.99
C GLN A 25 -17.72 2.64 3.91
N LEU A 26 -16.62 2.13 3.39
CA LEU A 26 -15.37 1.99 4.16
C LEU A 26 -14.92 3.34 4.71
N PHE A 27 -15.01 4.38 3.89
CA PHE A 27 -14.57 5.74 4.25
C PHE A 27 -15.42 6.37 5.33
N SER A 28 -16.71 6.03 5.40
CA SER A 28 -17.63 6.53 6.46
C SER A 28 -17.28 6.00 7.87
N HIS A 29 -16.44 4.98 7.96
CA HIS A 29 -15.94 4.44 9.22
C HIS A 29 -14.51 4.87 9.56
N VAL A 30 -13.90 5.74 8.73
CA VAL A 30 -12.52 6.22 8.97
C VAL A 30 -12.54 7.26 10.07
N VAL A 31 -11.85 6.96 11.16
CA VAL A 31 -11.74 7.84 12.34
C VAL A 31 -10.46 8.70 12.34
N SER A 32 -9.48 8.36 11.49
CA SER A 32 -8.25 9.13 11.29
C SER A 32 -7.68 8.90 9.91
N GLN A 33 -7.22 9.98 9.28
CA GLN A 33 -6.44 9.95 8.04
C GLN A 33 -5.06 10.54 8.34
N ASP A 34 -4.08 9.68 8.42
CA ASP A 34 -2.72 10.10 8.74
C ASP A 34 -1.87 10.26 7.48
N SER A 35 -0.86 11.11 7.54
CA SER A 35 0.01 11.45 6.41
C SER A 35 0.95 10.32 5.96
N SER A 36 1.13 9.29 6.78
CA SER A 36 2.00 8.14 6.48
C SER A 36 1.50 6.85 7.16
N GLY A 37 1.99 5.70 6.68
CA GLY A 37 1.72 4.40 7.31
C GLY A 37 2.21 4.36 8.75
N SER A 38 3.39 4.89 9.03
CA SER A 38 3.96 4.94 10.38
C SER A 38 3.13 5.83 11.32
N ASN A 39 2.67 7.00 10.85
CA ASN A 39 1.79 7.86 11.64
C ASN A 39 0.45 7.15 11.93
N ALA A 40 -0.16 6.52 10.93
CA ALA A 40 -1.38 5.74 11.11
C ALA A 40 -1.19 4.59 12.13
N THR A 41 -0.04 3.91 12.09
CA THR A 41 0.30 2.86 13.04
C THR A 41 0.43 3.43 14.47
N ASN A 42 1.10 4.57 14.64
CA ASN A 42 1.22 5.23 15.94
C ASN A 42 -0.14 5.70 16.48
N THR A 43 -0.99 6.27 15.62
CA THR A 43 -2.35 6.68 15.97
C THR A 43 -3.18 5.49 16.45
N PHE A 44 -3.12 4.37 15.75
CA PHE A 44 -3.78 3.12 16.14
C PHE A 44 -3.24 2.58 17.48
N LEU A 45 -1.92 2.55 17.65
CA LEU A 45 -1.28 2.09 18.89
C LEU A 45 -1.59 2.98 20.10
N SER A 46 -1.96 4.24 19.88
CA SER A 46 -2.46 5.14 20.92
C SER A 46 -3.93 4.88 21.32
N GLY A 47 -4.57 3.87 20.72
CA GLY A 47 -5.94 3.47 21.04
C GLY A 47 -7.01 4.13 20.18
N LYS A 48 -6.67 4.75 19.05
CA LYS A 48 -7.65 5.36 18.15
C LYS A 48 -8.07 4.40 17.04
N GLY A 49 -9.33 3.99 17.07
CA GLY A 49 -9.93 3.06 16.11
C GLY A 49 -9.69 1.58 16.45
N ASP A 50 -10.52 0.72 15.92
CA ASP A 50 -10.51 -0.72 16.19
C ASP A 50 -9.74 -1.51 15.13
N VAL A 51 -9.55 -0.94 13.94
CA VAL A 51 -8.87 -1.56 12.79
C VAL A 51 -7.96 -0.56 12.11
N LEU A 52 -6.72 -0.96 11.89
CA LEU A 52 -5.75 -0.20 11.10
C LEU A 52 -5.65 -0.76 9.69
N ILE A 53 -5.78 0.08 8.67
CA ILE A 53 -5.48 -0.28 7.28
C ILE A 53 -4.13 0.34 6.91
N THR A 54 -3.11 -0.48 6.85
CA THR A 54 -1.73 -0.04 6.61
C THR A 54 -0.96 -1.01 5.71
N TYR A 55 0.36 -0.91 5.68
CA TYR A 55 1.24 -1.82 4.96
C TYR A 55 1.61 -3.04 5.81
N GLU A 56 1.85 -4.18 5.16
CA GLU A 56 2.36 -5.40 5.82
C GLU A 56 3.64 -5.11 6.62
N SER A 57 4.54 -4.28 6.07
CA SER A 57 5.78 -3.87 6.73
C SER A 57 5.54 -3.09 8.03
N GLU A 58 4.51 -2.27 8.12
CA GLU A 58 4.20 -1.51 9.34
C GLU A 58 3.78 -2.45 10.48
N ALA A 59 2.93 -3.44 10.20
CA ALA A 59 2.53 -4.43 11.19
C ALA A 59 3.72 -5.30 11.65
N ILE A 60 4.57 -5.71 10.71
CA ILE A 60 5.78 -6.48 11.04
C ILE A 60 6.74 -5.64 11.90
N ASN A 61 6.98 -4.38 11.54
CA ASN A 61 7.84 -3.49 12.31
C ASN A 61 7.30 -3.22 13.71
N ALA A 62 6.01 -2.99 13.86
CA ALA A 62 5.39 -2.83 15.17
C ALA A 62 5.61 -4.08 16.04
N ASN A 63 5.47 -5.28 15.48
CA ASN A 63 5.72 -6.52 16.20
C ASN A 63 7.19 -6.73 16.55
N LEU A 64 8.13 -6.33 15.68
CA LEU A 64 9.55 -6.33 16.01
C LEU A 64 9.87 -5.41 17.21
N GLN A 65 9.08 -4.37 17.40
CA GLN A 65 9.16 -3.45 18.54
C GLN A 65 8.33 -3.91 19.76
N GLY A 66 7.80 -5.14 19.75
CA GLY A 66 7.06 -5.72 20.87
C GLY A 66 5.61 -5.23 21.03
N LYS A 67 5.02 -4.64 19.99
CA LYS A 67 3.65 -4.08 20.07
C LYS A 67 2.54 -5.11 19.95
N ASN A 68 2.84 -6.37 19.58
CA ASN A 68 1.89 -7.49 19.49
C ASN A 68 0.63 -7.22 18.66
N ILE A 69 0.78 -6.57 17.51
CA ILE A 69 -0.34 -6.33 16.60
C ILE A 69 -0.69 -7.62 15.86
N GLN A 70 -1.94 -8.03 15.93
CA GLN A 70 -2.47 -9.04 15.03
C GLN A 70 -2.75 -8.41 13.67
N TYR A 71 -2.34 -9.05 12.58
CA TYR A 71 -2.61 -8.54 11.24
C TYR A 71 -3.06 -9.63 10.27
N VAL A 72 -3.88 -9.23 9.34
CA VAL A 72 -4.40 -10.09 8.27
C VAL A 72 -4.06 -9.46 6.93
N ILE A 73 -3.50 -10.26 6.03
CA ILE A 73 -3.35 -9.85 4.63
C ILE A 73 -4.60 -10.29 3.89
N PRO A 74 -5.39 -9.36 3.35
CA PRO A 74 -6.61 -9.68 2.63
C PRO A 74 -6.36 -10.64 1.47
N ARG A 75 -7.35 -11.52 1.19
CA ARG A 75 -7.27 -12.49 0.09
C ARG A 75 -7.06 -11.81 -1.27
N GLN A 76 -7.68 -10.66 -1.47
CA GLN A 76 -7.45 -9.78 -2.61
C GLN A 76 -6.81 -8.49 -2.10
N THR A 77 -5.61 -8.20 -2.51
CA THR A 77 -4.89 -6.98 -2.11
C THR A 77 -3.91 -6.52 -3.17
N MET A 78 -3.48 -5.27 -3.07
CA MET A 78 -2.53 -4.68 -4.02
C MET A 78 -1.09 -4.84 -3.54
N LEU A 79 -0.22 -5.26 -4.44
CA LEU A 79 1.23 -5.17 -4.25
C LEU A 79 1.66 -3.71 -4.41
N ILE A 80 2.10 -3.11 -3.31
CA ILE A 80 2.68 -1.78 -3.32
C ILE A 80 4.16 -1.89 -3.70
N GLN A 81 4.51 -1.37 -4.86
CA GLN A 81 5.88 -1.34 -5.36
C GLN A 81 6.53 0.00 -5.01
N LEU A 82 7.75 -0.05 -4.52
CA LEU A 82 8.57 1.12 -4.18
C LEU A 82 9.62 1.31 -5.28
N PRO A 83 9.36 2.14 -6.30
CA PRO A 83 10.30 2.34 -7.39
C PRO A 83 11.49 3.19 -6.93
N ILE A 84 12.66 2.88 -7.47
CA ILE A 84 13.86 3.69 -7.35
C ILE A 84 14.42 3.94 -8.74
N ALA A 85 14.78 5.19 -9.06
CA ALA A 85 15.33 5.58 -10.34
C ALA A 85 16.37 6.68 -10.19
N VAL A 86 17.31 6.71 -11.12
CA VAL A 86 18.26 7.82 -11.26
C VAL A 86 17.60 8.93 -12.07
N LEU A 87 17.68 10.17 -11.59
CA LEU A 87 17.20 11.33 -12.35
C LEU A 87 18.11 11.57 -13.56
N LYS A 88 17.52 11.88 -14.70
CA LYS A 88 18.23 12.09 -15.98
C LYS A 88 19.35 13.12 -15.86
N ASP A 89 19.10 14.20 -15.13
CA ASP A 89 20.01 15.34 -15.00
C ASP A 89 20.85 15.27 -13.71
N SER A 90 20.95 14.09 -13.08
CA SER A 90 21.79 13.89 -11.90
C SER A 90 23.25 14.11 -12.24
N LYS A 91 23.96 14.86 -11.40
CA LYS A 91 25.42 15.03 -11.48
C LYS A 91 26.21 13.84 -10.92
N ASN A 92 25.51 12.90 -10.24
CA ASN A 92 26.09 11.76 -9.53
C ASN A 92 25.51 10.43 -10.03
N ILE A 93 25.40 10.26 -11.35
CA ILE A 93 24.76 9.09 -11.99
C ILE A 93 25.42 7.79 -11.54
N ASP A 94 26.78 7.74 -11.51
CA ASP A 94 27.51 6.53 -11.13
C ASP A 94 27.28 6.14 -9.66
N ALA A 95 27.34 7.11 -8.76
CA ALA A 95 27.06 6.88 -7.33
C ALA A 95 25.61 6.43 -7.12
N ALA A 96 24.65 7.04 -7.82
CA ALA A 96 23.24 6.65 -7.76
C ALA A 96 23.03 5.21 -8.28
N ASN A 97 23.68 4.84 -9.36
CA ASN A 97 23.65 3.46 -9.87
C ASN A 97 24.31 2.47 -8.92
N GLN A 98 25.41 2.85 -8.26
CA GLN A 98 26.05 2.03 -7.21
C GLN A 98 25.09 1.81 -6.04
N PHE A 99 24.42 2.86 -5.60
CA PHE A 99 23.41 2.75 -4.53
C PHE A 99 22.25 1.81 -4.92
N ILE A 100 21.72 1.91 -6.16
CA ILE A 100 20.69 0.99 -6.65
C ILE A 100 21.18 -0.46 -6.64
N ARG A 101 22.41 -0.72 -7.09
CA ARG A 101 23.01 -2.06 -7.02
C ARG A 101 23.12 -2.55 -5.58
N PHE A 102 23.58 -1.70 -4.67
CA PHE A 102 23.67 -2.01 -3.25
C PHE A 102 22.31 -2.40 -2.67
N VAL A 103 21.27 -1.58 -2.86
CA VAL A 103 19.91 -1.87 -2.38
C VAL A 103 19.37 -3.20 -2.92
N LYS A 104 19.74 -3.59 -4.15
CA LYS A 104 19.31 -4.85 -4.78
C LYS A 104 20.23 -6.04 -4.45
N SER A 105 21.31 -5.85 -3.73
CA SER A 105 22.23 -6.92 -3.32
C SER A 105 21.57 -7.89 -2.33
N VAL A 106 22.09 -9.11 -2.22
CA VAL A 106 21.58 -10.12 -1.29
C VAL A 106 21.56 -9.59 0.15
N PRO A 107 22.66 -9.06 0.74
CA PRO A 107 22.64 -8.59 2.13
C PRO A 107 21.62 -7.49 2.40
N SER A 108 21.48 -6.54 1.46
CA SER A 108 20.49 -5.45 1.61
C SER A 108 19.07 -5.97 1.53
N GLN A 109 18.79 -6.92 0.64
CA GLN A 109 17.46 -7.50 0.50
C GLN A 109 17.08 -8.40 1.67
N GLU A 110 18.02 -9.15 2.24
CA GLU A 110 17.82 -9.91 3.49
C GLU A 110 17.46 -8.96 4.64
N THR A 111 18.17 -7.83 4.76
CA THR A 111 17.85 -6.78 5.75
C THR A 111 16.43 -6.25 5.53
N LEU A 112 16.05 -5.92 4.30
CA LEU A 112 14.69 -5.45 3.98
C LEU A 112 13.61 -6.49 4.33
N VAL A 113 13.88 -7.79 4.11
CA VAL A 113 13.00 -8.89 4.51
C VAL A 113 12.77 -8.90 6.02
N GLN A 114 13.78 -8.64 6.84
CA GLN A 114 13.63 -8.57 8.30
C GLN A 114 12.60 -7.51 8.70
N TYR A 115 12.61 -6.36 8.03
CA TYR A 115 11.70 -5.24 8.27
C TYR A 115 10.36 -5.32 7.52
N GLY A 116 10.03 -6.49 6.95
CA GLY A 116 8.70 -6.72 6.37
C GLY A 116 8.56 -6.32 4.90
N PHE A 117 9.64 -6.01 4.22
CA PHE A 117 9.61 -5.73 2.78
C PHE A 117 9.81 -7.01 1.97
N ARG A 118 8.97 -7.22 0.97
CA ARG A 118 9.09 -8.35 0.04
C ARG A 118 10.28 -8.13 -0.89
N PRO A 119 11.23 -9.07 -0.99
CA PRO A 119 12.46 -8.85 -1.75
C PRO A 119 12.18 -8.88 -3.25
N VAL A 120 12.99 -8.10 -3.99
CA VAL A 120 13.04 -8.13 -5.46
C VAL A 120 14.22 -8.95 -5.98
N ASN A 121 15.18 -9.30 -5.11
CA ASN A 121 16.28 -10.19 -5.46
C ASN A 121 15.78 -11.64 -5.52
N PRO A 122 15.91 -12.34 -6.68
CA PRO A 122 15.36 -13.69 -6.84
C PRO A 122 16.00 -14.76 -5.93
N ALA A 123 17.25 -14.56 -5.52
CA ALA A 123 17.93 -15.49 -4.60
C ALA A 123 17.26 -15.40 -3.23
N VAL A 124 17.16 -14.20 -2.67
CA VAL A 124 16.51 -13.94 -1.36
C VAL A 124 15.03 -14.34 -1.38
N ALA A 125 14.33 -14.10 -2.49
CA ALA A 125 12.92 -14.45 -2.61
C ALA A 125 12.64 -15.97 -2.53
N LYS A 126 13.64 -16.80 -2.85
CA LYS A 126 13.54 -18.27 -2.82
C LYS A 126 14.00 -18.89 -1.50
N GLU A 127 14.57 -18.12 -0.60
CA GLU A 127 15.00 -18.62 0.70
C GLU A 127 13.81 -19.14 1.52
N ALA A 128 13.99 -20.26 2.19
CA ALA A 128 12.92 -20.91 2.95
C ALA A 128 12.31 -19.98 4.02
N ALA A 129 13.15 -19.21 4.71
CA ALA A 129 12.70 -18.22 5.70
C ALA A 129 11.87 -17.11 5.07
N THR A 130 12.28 -16.59 3.90
CA THR A 130 11.55 -15.57 3.14
C THR A 130 10.22 -16.09 2.63
N VAL A 131 10.19 -17.30 2.06
CA VAL A 131 8.96 -17.95 1.59
C VAL A 131 7.98 -18.19 2.74
N LYS A 132 8.49 -18.61 3.91
CA LYS A 132 7.66 -18.78 5.12
C LYS A 132 7.07 -17.45 5.59
N LYS A 133 7.87 -16.37 5.59
CA LYS A 133 7.43 -15.03 6.01
C LYS A 133 6.44 -14.41 5.02
N PHE A 134 6.68 -14.61 3.73
CA PHE A 134 5.89 -14.04 2.64
C PHE A 134 5.36 -15.12 1.70
N PRO A 135 4.39 -15.92 2.12
CA PRO A 135 3.85 -16.97 1.26
C PRO A 135 3.22 -16.39 0.00
N ALA A 136 3.27 -17.15 -1.09
CA ALA A 136 2.63 -16.79 -2.34
C ALA A 136 1.11 -16.59 -2.15
N ARG A 137 0.57 -15.53 -2.74
CA ARG A 137 -0.85 -15.18 -2.63
C ARG A 137 -1.44 -14.93 -4.02
N PRO A 138 -2.33 -15.78 -4.51
CA PRO A 138 -2.88 -15.67 -5.87
C PRO A 138 -3.78 -14.44 -6.07
N GLY A 139 -4.25 -13.84 -4.98
CA GLY A 139 -5.10 -12.65 -5.00
C GLY A 139 -4.36 -11.31 -5.01
N ILE A 140 -3.02 -11.32 -5.07
CA ILE A 140 -2.24 -10.07 -5.17
C ILE A 140 -2.33 -9.53 -6.60
N PHE A 141 -2.67 -8.25 -6.73
CA PHE A 141 -2.70 -7.53 -8.00
C PHE A 141 -1.85 -6.25 -7.93
N ARG A 142 -1.62 -5.62 -9.05
CA ARG A 142 -0.77 -4.42 -9.18
C ARG A 142 -1.59 -3.21 -9.61
N ILE A 143 -0.96 -2.05 -9.62
CA ILE A 143 -1.57 -0.79 -10.07
C ILE A 143 -2.02 -0.83 -11.53
N ASP A 144 -1.36 -1.64 -12.37
CA ASP A 144 -1.67 -1.85 -13.78
C ASP A 144 -2.78 -2.90 -14.02
N ASP A 145 -3.40 -3.43 -12.95
CA ASP A 145 -4.58 -4.31 -13.07
C ASP A 145 -5.65 -3.66 -13.94
N LYS A 146 -6.32 -4.48 -14.76
CA LYS A 146 -7.32 -4.03 -15.74
C LYS A 146 -8.45 -3.16 -15.16
N TYR A 147 -8.73 -3.27 -13.87
CA TYR A 147 -9.77 -2.48 -13.21
C TYR A 147 -9.28 -1.13 -12.71
N ILE A 148 -7.95 -0.92 -12.63
CA ILE A 148 -7.32 0.31 -12.17
C ILE A 148 -6.68 1.05 -13.33
N GLY A 149 -5.95 0.35 -14.20
CA GLY A 149 -5.39 0.89 -15.44
C GLY A 149 -4.14 1.76 -15.27
N GLY A 150 -3.36 1.52 -14.21
CA GLY A 150 -2.11 2.23 -13.94
C GLY A 150 -2.30 3.58 -13.22
N TRP A 151 -1.18 4.18 -12.81
CA TRP A 151 -1.18 5.43 -12.04
C TRP A 151 -1.83 6.60 -12.77
N ARG A 152 -1.58 6.75 -14.07
CA ARG A 152 -2.19 7.85 -14.86
C ARG A 152 -3.72 7.81 -14.82
N ASN A 153 -4.29 6.60 -14.95
CA ASN A 153 -5.75 6.45 -14.87
C ASN A 153 -6.26 6.61 -13.44
N ALA A 154 -5.55 6.04 -12.47
CA ALA A 154 -5.89 6.16 -11.06
C ALA A 154 -5.91 7.62 -10.60
N ASP A 155 -4.89 8.41 -10.96
CA ASP A 155 -4.82 9.83 -10.66
C ASP A 155 -6.01 10.58 -11.26
N LYS A 156 -6.24 10.41 -12.57
CA LYS A 156 -7.36 11.06 -13.27
C LYS A 156 -8.74 10.71 -12.68
N VAL A 157 -8.97 9.45 -12.37
CA VAL A 157 -10.31 8.96 -11.97
C VAL A 157 -10.55 9.14 -10.48
N TRP A 158 -9.54 8.90 -9.65
CA TRP A 158 -9.70 8.84 -8.19
C TRP A 158 -9.21 10.10 -7.48
N PHE A 159 -8.11 10.68 -7.92
CA PHE A 159 -7.39 11.71 -7.17
C PHE A 159 -7.34 13.08 -7.87
N ALA A 160 -7.96 13.24 -9.05
CA ALA A 160 -7.99 14.53 -9.72
C ALA A 160 -8.57 15.62 -8.82
N THR A 161 -7.86 16.73 -8.69
CA THR A 161 -8.26 17.87 -7.86
C THR A 161 -9.64 18.36 -8.26
N GLY A 162 -10.54 18.53 -7.30
CA GLY A 162 -11.89 19.03 -7.45
C GLY A 162 -12.89 18.09 -8.14
N SER A 163 -12.42 17.02 -8.84
CA SER A 163 -13.32 16.17 -9.64
C SER A 163 -13.14 14.66 -9.43
N GLY A 164 -12.07 14.25 -8.79
CA GLY A 164 -11.78 12.85 -8.50
C GLY A 164 -12.85 12.17 -7.65
N ARG A 165 -12.93 10.84 -7.74
CA ARG A 165 -13.92 10.07 -6.94
C ARG A 165 -13.72 10.28 -5.44
N MET A 166 -12.48 10.46 -4.97
CA MET A 166 -12.21 10.69 -3.55
C MET A 166 -12.80 11.99 -3.05
N VAL A 167 -12.71 13.07 -3.81
CA VAL A 167 -13.34 14.35 -3.46
C VAL A 167 -14.85 14.17 -3.22
N LYS A 168 -15.52 13.44 -4.11
CA LYS A 168 -16.96 13.16 -3.99
C LYS A 168 -17.29 12.27 -2.79
N ILE A 169 -16.45 11.28 -2.51
CA ILE A 169 -16.60 10.38 -1.37
C ILE A 169 -16.42 11.16 -0.06
N GLU A 170 -15.39 11.98 0.04
CA GLU A 170 -15.13 12.81 1.22
C GLU A 170 -16.28 13.80 1.48
N GLN A 171 -16.77 14.46 0.45
CA GLN A 171 -17.95 15.33 0.56
C GLN A 171 -19.19 14.58 1.00
N ALA A 172 -19.43 13.36 0.49
CA ALA A 172 -20.60 12.57 0.84
C ALA A 172 -20.55 12.02 2.28
N VAL A 173 -19.35 11.78 2.82
CA VAL A 173 -19.14 11.22 4.17
C VAL A 173 -19.08 12.33 5.22
N ASN A 174 -18.41 13.44 4.93
CA ASN A 174 -18.22 14.53 5.90
C ASN A 174 -19.31 15.61 5.84
N GLY A 175 -20.24 15.51 4.89
CA GLY A 175 -21.22 16.55 4.59
C GLY A 175 -20.59 17.73 3.83
N PRO A 176 -21.37 18.76 3.48
CA PRO A 176 -20.83 19.96 2.88
C PRO A 176 -19.87 20.60 3.88
N THR A 177 -18.60 20.72 3.50
CA THR A 177 -17.67 21.57 4.25
C THR A 177 -18.25 22.97 4.23
N SER A 178 -18.81 23.40 5.36
CA SER A 178 -19.14 24.81 5.58
C SER A 178 -17.85 25.60 5.35
N GLY A 179 -17.79 26.28 4.20
CA GLY A 179 -16.70 27.16 3.80
C GLY A 179 -16.58 28.38 4.75
#